data_608872342479b0356072acabc9dad831
#
_entry.id   608872342479b0356072acabc9dad831
#
_cell.length_a   1.000
_cell.length_b   1.000
_cell.length_c   1.000
_cell.angle_alpha   90.00
_cell.angle_beta   90.00
_cell.angle_gamma   90.00
#
_symmetry.space_group_name_H-M   'P 1'
#
loop_
_entity.id
_entity.type
_entity.pdbx_description
1 polymer ?
#
loop_
_entity_poly.entity_id
_entity_poly.type
_entity_poly.pdbx_seq_one_letter_code
_entity_poly.pdbx_strand_id
1 'polypeptide(L)'
;RTSSAASDVYKRQIIDKYKKLVKYNNKNESFLISPLSIKYNKIIIYGSDLRGLIYAITEIADRVENLITSKNILQEIFLKTIESPKTKIRSISKCFESDIEDLPWYRNKIMWKEYLDMLVTNRFNRFTFTLGMQYNYPYGNEFISDVYFYLAYPFLVQPKGYKMHAVGINKKTRDENLKILKFISDEASLRGLDFQLALWTQRYDFDEVPNANYQMKNIPIKYAEYCRDSLEIILKKCTNINGITLRVHVECGVQERDYKFWKIYFESIKKIKRKINLDLHAKGIDNKLINLALNVTSDVTVSPKYTAEHMGLPYHQTSIRKQEMPPKKQVDNKWIFSEGKRKFLRYSYGDLLSNNRKYDILFRIWPGTQRILIWGDSDLARGYGQHSTFCNALGVELC
;
A
#
# COMPACT_ATOMS: atom_id res chain seq x y z
N ARG A 1 42.94 24.53 13.81
CA ARG A 1 41.68 25.15 13.34
C ARG A 1 41.63 25.42 11.82
N THR A 2 42.76 25.47 11.09
CA THR A 2 42.82 25.72 9.64
C THR A 2 42.53 24.50 8.77
N SER A 3 42.70 23.28 9.26
CA SER A 3 42.44 22.04 8.46
C SER A 3 40.94 21.71 8.29
N SER A 4 40.07 22.17 9.19
CA SER A 4 38.64 21.88 9.08
C SER A 4 37.95 22.75 8.03
N ALA A 5 38.30 24.02 7.92
CA ALA A 5 37.73 24.96 6.96
C ALA A 5 38.10 24.61 5.51
N ALA A 6 39.35 24.24 5.24
CA ALA A 6 39.79 23.78 3.93
C ALA A 6 39.08 22.44 3.52
N SER A 7 38.88 21.52 4.46
CA SER A 7 38.12 20.31 4.26
C SER A 7 36.66 20.60 3.94
N ASP A 8 36.03 21.57 4.56
CA ASP A 8 34.64 21.93 4.33
C ASP A 8 34.42 22.67 3.01
N VAL A 9 35.36 23.51 2.59
CA VAL A 9 35.36 24.16 1.27
C VAL A 9 35.49 23.08 0.16
N TYR A 10 36.44 22.16 0.32
CA TYR A 10 36.65 21.09 -0.63
C TYR A 10 35.42 20.15 -0.72
N LYS A 11 34.79 19.81 0.41
CA LYS A 11 33.55 19.07 0.43
C LYS A 11 32.43 19.81 -0.29
N ARG A 12 32.27 21.12 -0.07
CA ARG A 12 31.28 21.94 -0.77
C ARG A 12 31.49 21.95 -2.28
N GLN A 13 32.74 22.16 -2.72
CA GLN A 13 33.06 22.16 -4.15
C GLN A 13 32.73 20.81 -4.83
N ILE A 14 33.05 19.70 -4.17
CA ILE A 14 32.68 18.38 -4.62
C ILE A 14 31.16 18.22 -4.69
N ILE A 15 30.47 18.60 -3.62
CA ILE A 15 29.00 18.55 -3.55
C ILE A 15 28.38 19.36 -4.69
N ASP A 16 28.85 20.58 -4.93
CA ASP A 16 28.31 21.47 -5.96
C ASP A 16 28.59 20.96 -7.38
N LYS A 17 29.74 20.36 -7.63
CA LYS A 17 30.06 19.70 -8.90
C LYS A 17 29.10 18.55 -9.19
N TYR A 18 28.82 17.72 -8.19
CA TYR A 18 27.96 16.53 -8.37
C TYR A 18 26.47 16.83 -8.20
N LYS A 19 26.08 17.86 -7.45
CA LYS A 19 24.70 18.38 -7.45
C LYS A 19 24.25 18.78 -8.85
N LYS A 20 25.14 19.34 -9.68
CA LYS A 20 24.83 19.65 -11.08
C LYS A 20 24.52 18.39 -11.90
N LEU A 21 25.22 17.28 -11.66
CA LEU A 21 24.96 16.01 -12.32
C LEU A 21 23.64 15.36 -11.92
N VAL A 22 23.25 15.52 -10.65
CA VAL A 22 21.97 15.00 -10.11
C VAL A 22 20.83 15.97 -10.38
N LYS A 23 21.05 17.27 -10.46
CA LYS A 23 20.05 18.27 -10.84
C LYS A 23 19.44 18.04 -12.23
N TYR A 24 20.13 17.39 -13.13
CA TYR A 24 19.55 16.98 -14.42
C TYR A 24 18.39 16.01 -14.27
N ASN A 25 18.32 15.27 -13.15
CA ASN A 25 17.19 14.39 -12.80
C ASN A 25 16.55 14.88 -11.49
N ASN A 26 16.02 16.06 -11.45
CA ASN A 26 15.42 16.72 -10.25
C ASN A 26 14.19 15.97 -9.70
N LYS A 27 14.23 14.64 -9.73
CA LYS A 27 13.21 13.74 -9.23
C LYS A 27 13.57 13.29 -7.82
N ASN A 28 12.57 13.22 -6.99
CA ASN A 28 12.72 12.58 -5.68
C ASN A 28 13.26 11.15 -5.83
N GLU A 29 13.98 10.70 -4.83
CA GLU A 29 14.52 9.35 -4.74
C GLU A 29 15.56 9.01 -5.82
N SER A 30 16.15 10.02 -6.47
CA SER A 30 17.27 9.83 -7.40
C SER A 30 18.58 9.65 -6.65
N PHE A 31 19.51 8.88 -7.24
CA PHE A 31 20.85 8.74 -6.67
C PHE A 31 21.95 8.71 -7.71
N LEU A 32 23.16 8.98 -7.22
CA LEU A 32 24.39 8.90 -7.97
C LEU A 32 25.42 8.10 -7.16
N ILE A 33 26.08 7.16 -7.83
CA ILE A 33 27.31 6.55 -7.39
C ILE A 33 28.37 6.90 -8.45
N SER A 34 29.51 7.43 -8.05
CA SER A 34 30.57 7.77 -9.01
C SER A 34 31.96 7.62 -8.39
N PRO A 35 32.94 7.09 -9.13
CA PRO A 35 34.31 7.12 -8.69
C PRO A 35 34.78 8.57 -8.55
N LEU A 36 35.35 8.91 -7.40
CA LEU A 36 36.04 10.19 -7.17
C LEU A 36 37.52 10.05 -7.52
N SER A 37 38.12 8.93 -7.12
CA SER A 37 39.50 8.55 -7.46
C SER A 37 39.66 7.04 -7.35
N ILE A 38 39.98 6.40 -8.46
CA ILE A 38 40.28 4.94 -8.51
C ILE A 38 41.60 4.68 -7.76
N LYS A 39 42.58 5.56 -7.93
CA LYS A 39 43.89 5.44 -7.26
C LYS A 39 43.80 5.38 -5.75
N TYR A 40 42.82 6.07 -5.16
CA TYR A 40 42.64 6.15 -3.71
C TYR A 40 41.39 5.40 -3.20
N ASN A 41 40.79 4.56 -4.02
CA ASN A 41 39.60 3.77 -3.70
C ASN A 41 38.48 4.66 -3.10
N LYS A 42 38.24 5.83 -3.70
CA LYS A 42 37.25 6.80 -3.24
C LYS A 42 36.08 6.85 -4.19
N ILE A 43 34.89 6.73 -3.63
CA ILE A 43 33.62 6.92 -4.33
C ILE A 43 32.83 8.05 -3.69
N ILE A 44 31.99 8.68 -4.48
CA ILE A 44 30.96 9.58 -3.99
C ILE A 44 29.61 8.89 -4.14
N ILE A 45 28.84 8.93 -3.09
CA ILE A 45 27.48 8.45 -3.02
C ILE A 45 26.61 9.66 -2.74
N TYR A 46 25.60 9.89 -3.56
CA TYR A 46 24.70 11.04 -3.40
C TYR A 46 23.25 10.59 -3.64
N GLY A 47 22.32 11.06 -2.81
CA GLY A 47 20.89 10.97 -2.99
C GLY A 47 20.26 12.35 -3.13
N SER A 48 19.23 12.49 -3.98
CA SER A 48 18.45 13.75 -4.06
C SER A 48 17.69 14.03 -2.78
N ASP A 49 17.40 12.99 -2.03
CA ASP A 49 16.77 12.96 -0.72
C ASP A 49 17.28 11.75 0.09
N LEU A 50 16.71 11.54 1.28
CA LEU A 50 17.11 10.45 2.15
C LEU A 50 16.87 9.07 1.52
N ARG A 51 15.75 8.88 0.80
CA ARG A 51 15.46 7.61 0.11
C ARG A 51 16.47 7.35 -1.01
N GLY A 52 16.76 8.35 -1.83
CA GLY A 52 17.79 8.23 -2.86
C GLY A 52 19.16 7.87 -2.28
N LEU A 53 19.53 8.44 -1.11
CA LEU A 53 20.76 8.09 -0.43
C LEU A 53 20.74 6.64 0.09
N ILE A 54 19.63 6.19 0.67
CA ILE A 54 19.44 4.80 1.10
C ILE A 54 19.62 3.86 -0.10
N TYR A 55 18.97 4.14 -1.23
CA TYR A 55 19.09 3.31 -2.44
C TYR A 55 20.53 3.26 -2.98
N ALA A 56 21.26 4.36 -2.92
CA ALA A 56 22.67 4.37 -3.31
C ALA A 56 23.54 3.49 -2.39
N ILE A 57 23.29 3.53 -1.08
CA ILE A 57 24.03 2.73 -0.10
C ILE A 57 23.70 1.23 -0.26
N THR A 58 22.43 0.89 -0.40
CA THR A 58 22.00 -0.51 -0.59
C THR A 58 22.54 -1.06 -1.93
N GLU A 59 22.54 -0.25 -2.99
CA GLU A 59 23.17 -0.63 -4.27
C GLU A 59 24.66 -0.98 -4.11
N ILE A 60 25.42 -0.20 -3.34
CA ILE A 60 26.82 -0.51 -3.07
C ILE A 60 26.93 -1.79 -2.24
N ALA A 61 26.08 -1.97 -1.23
CA ALA A 61 26.08 -3.18 -0.42
C ALA A 61 25.82 -4.43 -1.27
N ASP A 62 24.82 -4.39 -2.14
CA ASP A 62 24.50 -5.48 -3.08
C ASP A 62 25.67 -5.79 -4.02
N ARG A 63 26.34 -4.76 -4.53
CA ARG A 63 27.53 -4.97 -5.37
C ARG A 63 28.65 -5.65 -4.61
N VAL A 64 28.92 -5.20 -3.40
CA VAL A 64 29.94 -5.82 -2.55
C VAL A 64 29.61 -7.28 -2.28
N GLU A 65 28.37 -7.58 -1.91
CA GLU A 65 27.94 -8.93 -1.58
C GLU A 65 27.99 -9.87 -2.78
N ASN A 66 27.54 -9.42 -3.95
CA ASN A 66 27.45 -10.25 -5.15
C ASN A 66 28.79 -10.37 -5.93
N LEU A 67 29.74 -9.49 -5.67
CA LEU A 67 30.99 -9.42 -6.41
C LEU A 67 32.22 -9.94 -5.65
N ILE A 68 32.05 -10.47 -4.44
CA ILE A 68 33.14 -10.99 -3.58
C ILE A 68 34.03 -12.01 -4.34
N THR A 69 33.46 -12.70 -5.32
CA THR A 69 34.18 -13.70 -6.13
C THR A 69 34.79 -13.15 -7.45
N SER A 70 34.51 -11.91 -7.81
CA SER A 70 34.96 -11.29 -9.05
C SER A 70 36.41 -10.81 -8.95
N LYS A 71 37.23 -11.12 -9.97
CA LYS A 71 38.59 -10.58 -10.07
C LYS A 71 38.64 -9.06 -10.25
N ASN A 72 37.55 -8.42 -10.63
CA ASN A 72 37.43 -6.99 -10.92
C ASN A 72 36.52 -6.25 -9.93
N ILE A 73 36.39 -6.73 -8.71
CA ILE A 73 35.51 -6.19 -7.65
C ILE A 73 35.55 -4.66 -7.58
N LEU A 74 36.71 -4.07 -7.54
CA LEU A 74 36.84 -2.61 -7.39
C LEU A 74 36.28 -1.84 -8.59
N GLN A 75 36.45 -2.34 -9.80
CA GLN A 75 35.93 -1.68 -11.00
C GLN A 75 34.42 -1.71 -11.05
N GLU A 76 33.80 -2.81 -10.64
CA GLU A 76 32.35 -2.96 -10.62
C GLU A 76 31.70 -2.17 -9.47
N ILE A 77 32.28 -2.17 -8.26
CA ILE A 77 31.84 -1.33 -7.15
C ILE A 77 31.90 0.16 -7.54
N PHE A 78 32.96 0.56 -8.27
CA PHE A 78 33.14 1.94 -8.70
C PHE A 78 32.38 2.32 -9.98
N LEU A 79 31.58 1.43 -10.54
CA LEU A 79 30.81 1.74 -11.74
C LEU A 79 29.90 2.94 -11.51
N LYS A 80 30.08 3.95 -12.37
CA LYS A 80 29.24 5.15 -12.31
C LYS A 80 27.78 4.79 -12.60
N THR A 81 26.91 5.12 -11.66
CA THR A 81 25.49 4.84 -11.74
C THR A 81 24.69 6.08 -11.40
N ILE A 82 23.72 6.42 -12.25
CA ILE A 82 22.75 7.49 -12.01
C ILE A 82 21.39 6.90 -12.26
N GLU A 83 20.55 6.90 -11.24
CA GLU A 83 19.20 6.37 -11.35
C GLU A 83 18.16 7.32 -10.75
N SER A 84 16.97 7.24 -11.30
CA SER A 84 15.80 7.91 -10.79
C SER A 84 14.56 7.08 -11.04
N PRO A 85 13.61 7.02 -10.09
CA PRO A 85 12.40 6.24 -10.27
C PRO A 85 11.53 6.83 -11.36
N LYS A 86 10.89 5.96 -12.15
CA LYS A 86 9.89 6.36 -13.15
C LYS A 86 8.53 6.62 -12.51
N THR A 87 8.23 5.95 -11.39
CA THR A 87 6.96 6.04 -10.68
C THR A 87 7.16 6.64 -9.28
N LYS A 88 6.18 7.41 -8.80
CA LYS A 88 6.22 7.99 -7.45
C LYS A 88 6.06 6.94 -6.37
N ILE A 89 5.19 5.94 -6.59
CA ILE A 89 4.89 4.89 -5.61
C ILE A 89 5.27 3.53 -6.20
N ARG A 90 6.03 2.79 -5.43
CA ARG A 90 6.39 1.39 -5.63
C ARG A 90 6.04 0.67 -4.33
N SER A 91 4.88 0.04 -4.33
CA SER A 91 4.27 -0.53 -3.13
C SER A 91 4.14 -2.03 -3.25
N ILE A 92 4.19 -2.69 -2.11
CA ILE A 92 3.83 -4.10 -1.96
C ILE A 92 2.90 -4.25 -0.78
N SER A 93 1.92 -5.14 -0.91
CA SER A 93 0.97 -5.49 0.15
C SER A 93 1.30 -6.86 0.74
N LYS A 94 1.17 -6.98 2.06
CA LYS A 94 1.18 -8.25 2.77
C LYS A 94 -0.12 -8.39 3.55
N CYS A 95 -0.84 -9.49 3.30
CA CYS A 95 -2.15 -9.72 3.88
C CYS A 95 -2.03 -10.60 5.13
N PHE A 96 -2.79 -10.23 6.16
CA PHE A 96 -3.06 -11.07 7.30
C PHE A 96 -4.46 -11.66 7.13
N GLU A 97 -4.56 -12.96 6.93
CA GLU A 97 -5.79 -13.65 6.56
C GLU A 97 -6.18 -14.75 7.54
N SER A 98 -5.20 -15.37 8.19
CA SER A 98 -5.41 -16.50 9.09
C SER A 98 -4.57 -16.33 10.37
N ASP A 99 -5.18 -16.57 11.53
CA ASP A 99 -4.43 -16.58 12.79
C ASP A 99 -3.50 -17.78 12.90
N ILE A 100 -3.88 -18.91 12.35
CA ILE A 100 -3.08 -20.14 12.39
C ILE A 100 -1.79 -19.95 11.58
N GLU A 101 -1.91 -19.42 10.37
CA GLU A 101 -0.76 -19.26 9.48
C GLU A 101 -0.02 -17.94 9.68
N ASP A 102 -0.74 -16.88 10.02
CA ASP A 102 -0.18 -15.53 9.99
C ASP A 102 0.26 -14.97 11.34
N LEU A 103 -0.32 -15.42 12.46
CA LEU A 103 0.13 -14.96 13.78
C LEU A 103 1.61 -15.25 14.07
N PRO A 104 2.17 -16.39 13.66
CA PRO A 104 3.59 -16.65 13.88
C PRO A 104 4.50 -15.60 13.25
N TRP A 105 4.29 -15.27 11.98
CA TRP A 105 5.10 -14.23 11.33
C TRP A 105 4.69 -12.82 11.75
N TYR A 106 3.39 -12.57 12.01
CA TYR A 106 2.93 -11.25 12.47
C TYR A 106 3.65 -10.80 13.74
N ARG A 107 3.87 -11.72 14.68
CA ARG A 107 4.55 -11.45 15.96
C ARG A 107 6.07 -11.53 15.88
N ASN A 108 6.62 -11.98 14.78
CA ASN A 108 8.06 -12.15 14.62
C ASN A 108 8.73 -10.83 14.22
N LYS A 109 9.28 -10.13 15.21
CA LYS A 109 9.96 -8.86 15.00
C LYS A 109 11.23 -8.96 14.16
N ILE A 110 11.92 -10.10 14.18
CA ILE A 110 13.13 -10.33 13.37
C ILE A 110 12.71 -10.41 11.90
N MET A 111 11.73 -11.27 11.59
CA MET A 111 11.17 -11.40 10.24
C MET A 111 10.74 -10.04 9.67
N TRP A 112 10.08 -9.19 10.49
CA TRP A 112 9.66 -7.87 10.01
C TRP A 112 10.82 -6.95 9.65
N LYS A 113 11.89 -6.96 10.42
CA LYS A 113 13.08 -6.16 10.09
C LYS A 113 13.71 -6.63 8.79
N GLU A 114 13.94 -7.93 8.65
CA GLU A 114 14.51 -8.54 7.44
C GLU A 114 13.62 -8.30 6.21
N TYR A 115 12.32 -8.47 6.35
CA TYR A 115 11.37 -8.22 5.27
C TYR A 115 11.37 -6.76 4.81
N LEU A 116 11.34 -5.82 5.75
CA LEU A 116 11.37 -4.39 5.43
C LEU A 116 12.72 -3.95 4.87
N ASP A 117 13.84 -4.54 5.31
CA ASP A 117 15.16 -4.34 4.73
C ASP A 117 15.19 -4.81 3.26
N MET A 118 14.64 -6.00 2.99
CA MET A 118 14.49 -6.52 1.63
C MET A 118 13.68 -5.58 0.74
N LEU A 119 12.58 -5.01 1.25
CA LEU A 119 11.76 -4.06 0.48
C LEU A 119 12.56 -2.82 0.08
N VAL A 120 13.30 -2.24 0.99
CA VAL A 120 14.11 -1.04 0.73
C VAL A 120 15.25 -1.34 -0.23
N THR A 121 15.93 -2.48 -0.08
CA THR A 121 16.98 -2.93 -1.01
C THR A 121 16.42 -3.08 -2.42
N ASN A 122 15.19 -3.58 -2.57
CA ASN A 122 14.48 -3.66 -3.85
C ASN A 122 13.78 -2.34 -4.24
N ARG A 123 14.08 -1.24 -3.56
CA ARG A 123 13.65 0.13 -3.91
C ARG A 123 12.14 0.35 -3.84
N PHE A 124 11.43 -0.44 -3.05
CA PHE A 124 10.08 -0.08 -2.64
C PHE A 124 10.13 1.16 -1.75
N ASN A 125 9.10 2.00 -1.85
CA ASN A 125 8.98 3.19 -1.00
C ASN A 125 7.69 3.23 -0.19
N ARG A 126 6.82 2.23 -0.37
CA ARG A 126 5.60 2.03 0.42
C ARG A 126 5.45 0.54 0.74
N PHE A 127 4.99 0.28 1.96
CA PHE A 127 4.55 -1.02 2.40
C PHE A 127 3.10 -0.93 2.86
N THR A 128 2.24 -1.79 2.31
CA THR A 128 0.83 -1.88 2.70
C THR A 128 0.62 -3.15 3.51
N PHE A 129 0.12 -2.98 4.74
CA PHE A 129 -0.29 -4.10 5.58
C PHE A 129 -1.80 -4.23 5.57
N THR A 130 -2.32 -5.37 5.11
CA THR A 130 -3.75 -5.60 4.91
C THR A 130 -4.31 -6.48 6.02
N LEU A 131 -5.35 -5.98 6.67
CA LEU A 131 -6.14 -6.68 7.69
C LEU A 131 -7.59 -6.84 7.24
N GLY A 132 -8.25 -7.88 7.77
CA GLY A 132 -9.65 -8.13 7.49
C GLY A 132 -9.91 -8.62 6.08
N MET A 133 -8.93 -9.23 5.44
CA MET A 133 -9.12 -9.88 4.17
C MET A 133 -9.99 -11.11 4.33
N GLN A 134 -11.03 -11.20 3.53
CA GLN A 134 -12.01 -12.26 3.64
C GLN A 134 -12.51 -12.68 2.26
N TYR A 135 -12.60 -13.96 2.08
CA TYR A 135 -13.27 -14.57 0.96
C TYR A 135 -14.19 -15.68 1.44
N ASN A 136 -15.48 -15.38 1.48
CA ASN A 136 -16.54 -16.36 1.64
C ASN A 136 -17.20 -16.54 0.29
N TYR A 137 -17.15 -17.74 -0.24
CA TYR A 137 -17.82 -18.08 -1.48
C TYR A 137 -18.94 -19.08 -1.21
N PRO A 138 -20.17 -18.80 -1.65
CA PRO A 138 -21.18 -19.81 -1.72
C PRO A 138 -20.77 -20.83 -2.79
N TYR A 139 -20.61 -22.08 -2.41
CA TYR A 139 -20.40 -23.18 -3.33
C TYR A 139 -21.57 -24.14 -3.23
N GLY A 140 -22.52 -24.04 -4.17
CA GLY A 140 -23.79 -24.80 -4.07
C GLY A 140 -24.60 -24.34 -2.85
N ASN A 141 -24.94 -25.28 -1.97
CA ASN A 141 -25.63 -25.01 -0.71
C ASN A 141 -24.69 -24.85 0.48
N GLU A 142 -23.37 -24.84 0.25
CA GLU A 142 -22.37 -24.73 1.30
C GLU A 142 -21.57 -23.44 1.16
N PHE A 143 -21.31 -22.79 2.29
CA PHE A 143 -20.33 -21.72 2.35
C PHE A 143 -18.97 -22.31 2.64
N ILE A 144 -18.06 -22.21 1.68
CA ILE A 144 -16.66 -22.51 1.92
C ILE A 144 -16.01 -21.19 2.35
N SER A 145 -15.56 -21.15 3.59
CA SER A 145 -14.72 -20.07 4.08
C SER A 145 -13.28 -20.55 4.07
N ASP A 146 -12.50 -20.10 3.10
CA ASP A 146 -11.06 -20.39 3.04
C ASP A 146 -10.24 -19.55 4.01
N VAL A 147 -10.89 -18.65 4.74
CA VAL A 147 -10.18 -17.59 5.45
C VAL A 147 -10.71 -17.42 6.85
N TYR A 148 -9.82 -17.58 7.80
CA TYR A 148 -9.99 -17.23 9.18
C TYR A 148 -9.84 -15.73 9.35
N PHE A 149 -10.89 -15.11 9.77
CA PHE A 149 -11.12 -13.72 9.60
C PHE A 149 -10.97 -12.94 10.90
N TYR A 150 -10.12 -11.94 10.87
CA TYR A 150 -10.10 -10.92 11.91
C TYR A 150 -10.67 -9.61 11.38
N LEU A 151 -11.77 -9.14 11.98
CA LEU A 151 -12.07 -7.72 11.92
C LEU A 151 -10.93 -6.96 12.59
N ALA A 152 -10.35 -6.02 11.86
CA ALA A 152 -9.19 -5.29 12.32
C ALA A 152 -9.40 -4.64 13.70
N TYR A 153 -10.60 -4.13 13.97
CA TYR A 153 -10.83 -3.38 15.20
C TYR A 153 -10.82 -4.26 16.45
N PRO A 154 -11.65 -5.33 16.56
CA PRO A 154 -11.62 -6.18 17.75
C PRO A 154 -10.28 -6.92 17.93
N PHE A 155 -9.50 -7.10 16.86
CA PHE A 155 -8.17 -7.67 16.90
C PHE A 155 -7.14 -6.71 17.52
N LEU A 156 -7.30 -5.39 17.33
CA LEU A 156 -6.32 -4.38 17.69
C LEU A 156 -6.75 -3.50 18.86
N VAL A 157 -8.05 -3.15 18.95
CA VAL A 157 -8.52 -2.10 19.88
C VAL A 157 -9.88 -2.40 20.49
N GLN A 158 -10.17 -1.73 21.58
CA GLN A 158 -11.48 -1.69 22.23
C GLN A 158 -11.80 -0.25 22.60
N PRO A 159 -12.60 0.47 21.79
CA PRO A 159 -13.02 1.82 22.13
C PRO A 159 -13.86 1.85 23.43
N LYS A 160 -13.71 2.93 24.19
CA LYS A 160 -14.48 3.13 25.43
C LYS A 160 -15.98 3.22 25.11
N GLY A 161 -16.80 2.57 25.91
CA GLY A 161 -18.26 2.59 25.76
C GLY A 161 -18.82 1.50 24.84
N TYR A 162 -17.99 0.72 24.18
CA TYR A 162 -18.44 -0.42 23.36
C TYR A 162 -18.06 -1.75 24.01
N LYS A 163 -18.94 -2.73 23.85
CA LYS A 163 -18.75 -4.09 24.38
C LYS A 163 -18.42 -5.11 23.28
N MET A 164 -18.33 -4.66 22.02
CA MET A 164 -18.03 -5.54 20.89
C MET A 164 -16.64 -6.16 21.05
N HIS A 165 -16.56 -7.46 20.87
CA HIS A 165 -15.30 -8.20 20.91
C HIS A 165 -15.36 -9.43 20.03
N ALA A 166 -14.20 -9.89 19.58
CA ALA A 166 -14.04 -11.20 18.94
C ALA A 166 -13.81 -12.25 20.03
N VAL A 167 -14.51 -13.38 19.92
CA VAL A 167 -14.31 -14.53 20.83
C VAL A 167 -12.87 -15.01 20.70
N GLY A 168 -12.21 -15.28 21.82
CA GLY A 168 -10.79 -15.68 21.85
C GLY A 168 -9.77 -14.52 21.92
N ILE A 169 -10.19 -13.28 21.65
CA ILE A 169 -9.33 -12.10 21.73
C ILE A 169 -9.58 -11.33 23.03
N ASN A 170 -8.75 -11.52 24.01
CA ASN A 170 -8.81 -10.78 25.27
C ASN A 170 -8.04 -9.44 25.20
N LYS A 171 -8.10 -8.66 26.29
CA LYS A 171 -7.44 -7.36 26.37
C LYS A 171 -5.92 -7.47 26.14
N LYS A 172 -5.27 -8.45 26.78
CA LYS A 172 -3.82 -8.65 26.66
C LYS A 172 -3.43 -8.92 25.20
N THR A 173 -4.15 -9.82 24.54
CA THR A 173 -3.93 -10.16 23.12
C THR A 173 -4.11 -8.92 22.22
N ARG A 174 -5.16 -8.12 22.43
CA ARG A 174 -5.34 -6.87 21.66
C ARG A 174 -4.20 -5.89 21.85
N ASP A 175 -3.80 -5.67 23.11
CA ASP A 175 -2.71 -4.74 23.42
C ASP A 175 -1.38 -5.20 22.79
N GLU A 176 -1.11 -6.50 22.77
CA GLU A 176 0.04 -7.09 22.08
C GLU A 176 -0.06 -6.91 20.57
N ASN A 177 -1.20 -7.21 19.96
CA ASN A 177 -1.40 -7.05 18.53
C ASN A 177 -1.23 -5.59 18.09
N LEU A 178 -1.75 -4.63 18.84
CA LEU A 178 -1.56 -3.22 18.56
C LEU A 178 -0.10 -2.77 18.71
N LYS A 179 0.62 -3.30 19.70
CA LYS A 179 2.06 -3.06 19.86
C LYS A 179 2.87 -3.59 18.67
N ILE A 180 2.47 -4.72 18.11
CA ILE A 180 3.13 -5.26 16.92
C ILE A 180 2.82 -4.37 15.69
N LEU A 181 1.57 -3.97 15.47
CA LEU A 181 1.25 -3.05 14.38
C LEU A 181 2.04 -1.73 14.48
N LYS A 182 2.13 -1.18 15.71
CA LYS A 182 2.96 -0.01 15.96
C LYS A 182 4.42 -0.27 15.61
N PHE A 183 4.98 -1.38 16.08
CA PHE A 183 6.36 -1.77 15.78
C PHE A 183 6.60 -1.86 14.27
N ILE A 184 5.72 -2.52 13.50
CA ILE A 184 5.86 -2.66 12.05
C ILE A 184 5.85 -1.29 11.38
N SER A 185 4.92 -0.40 11.75
CA SER A 185 4.85 0.94 11.18
C SER A 185 6.07 1.82 11.56
N ASP A 186 6.60 1.65 12.76
CA ASP A 186 7.81 2.35 13.22
C ASP A 186 9.05 1.86 12.45
N GLU A 187 9.21 0.55 12.28
CA GLU A 187 10.32 -0.05 11.51
C GLU A 187 10.26 0.30 10.03
N ALA A 188 9.05 0.38 9.45
CA ALA A 188 8.87 0.87 8.07
C ALA A 188 9.32 2.33 7.93
N SER A 189 8.86 3.19 8.84
CA SER A 189 9.23 4.61 8.86
C SER A 189 10.73 4.81 9.07
N LEU A 190 11.37 4.03 9.94
CA LEU A 190 12.82 4.07 10.18
C LEU A 190 13.63 3.81 8.90
N ARG A 191 13.10 2.99 8.00
CA ARG A 191 13.70 2.65 6.70
C ARG A 191 13.27 3.59 5.55
N GLY A 192 12.51 4.62 5.86
CA GLY A 192 12.01 5.56 4.85
C GLY A 192 10.84 5.00 4.02
N LEU A 193 10.20 3.91 4.43
CA LEU A 193 8.99 3.39 3.80
C LEU A 193 7.75 4.12 4.33
N ASP A 194 6.87 4.54 3.44
CA ASP A 194 5.52 4.92 3.82
C ASP A 194 4.74 3.68 4.25
N PHE A 195 4.08 3.74 5.40
CA PHE A 195 3.27 2.65 5.90
C PHE A 195 1.79 2.90 5.63
N GLN A 196 1.18 2.03 4.82
CA GLN A 196 -0.24 2.05 4.50
C GLN A 196 -0.94 0.92 5.25
N LEU A 197 -2.00 1.22 5.98
CA LEU A 197 -2.84 0.21 6.62
C LEU A 197 -4.08 -0.02 5.76
N ALA A 198 -4.22 -1.22 5.22
CA ALA A 198 -5.40 -1.60 4.48
C ALA A 198 -6.41 -2.32 5.38
N LEU A 199 -7.63 -1.83 5.39
CA LEU A 199 -8.74 -2.35 6.18
C LEU A 199 -9.81 -2.85 5.23
N TRP A 200 -9.77 -4.15 4.95
CA TRP A 200 -10.53 -4.74 3.86
C TRP A 200 -11.98 -5.00 4.22
N THR A 201 -12.27 -5.29 5.48
CA THR A 201 -13.62 -5.50 5.99
C THR A 201 -13.92 -4.58 7.15
N GLN A 202 -15.08 -3.97 7.08
CA GLN A 202 -15.57 -3.01 8.07
C GLN A 202 -16.62 -3.61 8.97
N ARG A 203 -17.53 -4.41 8.42
CA ARG A 203 -18.63 -4.99 9.15
C ARG A 203 -18.66 -6.50 8.96
N TYR A 204 -19.08 -7.17 10.02
CA TYR A 204 -19.32 -8.59 10.04
C TYR A 204 -20.82 -8.83 9.96
N ASP A 205 -21.27 -9.38 8.85
CA ASP A 205 -22.68 -9.71 8.61
C ASP A 205 -22.80 -11.20 8.24
N PHE A 206 -22.25 -12.05 9.14
CA PHE A 206 -22.17 -13.48 8.87
C PHE A 206 -23.01 -14.31 9.81
N ASP A 207 -24.23 -13.86 10.08
CA ASP A 207 -25.24 -14.70 10.73
C ASP A 207 -25.52 -15.96 9.90
N GLU A 208 -25.12 -15.94 8.62
CA GLU A 208 -25.32 -17.03 7.67
C GLU A 208 -24.12 -17.99 7.54
N VAL A 209 -22.97 -17.73 8.16
CA VAL A 209 -21.82 -18.65 8.13
C VAL A 209 -21.78 -19.49 9.41
N PRO A 210 -22.38 -20.69 9.40
CA PRO A 210 -22.22 -21.60 10.53
C PRO A 210 -20.75 -21.96 10.64
N ASN A 211 -20.16 -21.80 11.80
CA ASN A 211 -18.77 -22.12 12.13
C ASN A 211 -17.69 -21.09 11.71
N ALA A 212 -18.03 -19.82 11.56
CA ALA A 212 -16.97 -18.79 11.53
C ALA A 212 -16.11 -18.92 12.79
N ASN A 213 -14.79 -19.11 12.63
CA ASN A 213 -13.87 -19.33 13.74
C ASN A 213 -13.80 -18.15 14.71
N TYR A 214 -14.21 -16.95 14.27
CA TYR A 214 -14.32 -15.78 15.12
C TYR A 214 -15.75 -15.27 15.14
N GLN A 215 -16.44 -15.60 16.20
CA GLN A 215 -17.73 -14.99 16.47
C GLN A 215 -17.52 -13.60 17.08
N MET A 216 -18.18 -12.62 16.50
CA MET A 216 -18.29 -11.30 17.07
C MET A 216 -19.47 -11.24 18.04
N LYS A 217 -19.23 -10.73 19.23
CA LYS A 217 -20.27 -10.55 20.26
C LYS A 217 -20.49 -9.08 20.52
N ASN A 218 -21.72 -8.74 20.90
CA ASN A 218 -22.15 -7.40 21.31
C ASN A 218 -21.90 -6.33 20.23
N ILE A 219 -22.28 -6.64 18.98
CA ILE A 219 -22.20 -5.70 17.86
C ILE A 219 -23.05 -4.46 18.18
N PRO A 220 -22.48 -3.25 18.17
CA PRO A 220 -23.22 -2.06 18.56
C PRO A 220 -24.16 -1.60 17.45
N ILE A 221 -25.33 -1.05 17.84
CA ILE A 221 -26.28 -0.43 16.90
C ILE A 221 -25.59 0.74 16.15
N LYS A 222 -24.79 1.56 16.87
CA LYS A 222 -24.00 2.65 16.29
C LYS A 222 -22.67 2.14 15.75
N TYR A 223 -22.75 1.31 14.72
CA TYR A 223 -21.60 0.58 14.21
C TYR A 223 -20.59 1.47 13.47
N ALA A 224 -21.06 2.47 12.71
CA ALA A 224 -20.18 3.42 12.04
C ALA A 224 -19.33 4.22 13.02
N GLU A 225 -19.93 4.62 14.15
CA GLU A 225 -19.23 5.31 15.22
C GLU A 225 -18.19 4.41 15.91
N TYR A 226 -18.51 3.14 16.11
CA TYR A 226 -17.54 2.16 16.61
C TYR A 226 -16.33 2.04 15.70
N CYS A 227 -16.53 1.91 14.39
CA CYS A 227 -15.45 1.84 13.41
C CYS A 227 -14.62 3.13 13.38
N ARG A 228 -15.29 4.30 13.40
CA ARG A 228 -14.63 5.61 13.49
C ARG A 228 -13.73 5.71 14.72
N ASP A 229 -14.26 5.40 15.89
CA ASP A 229 -13.55 5.54 17.17
C ASP A 229 -12.40 4.53 17.26
N SER A 230 -12.58 3.34 16.69
CA SER A 230 -11.55 2.32 16.60
C SER A 230 -10.39 2.78 15.71
N LEU A 231 -10.68 3.28 14.50
CA LEU A 231 -9.67 3.80 13.59
C LEU A 231 -8.93 5.00 14.20
N GLU A 232 -9.65 5.89 14.86
CA GLU A 232 -9.06 7.03 15.56
C GLU A 232 -8.02 6.60 16.61
N ILE A 233 -8.31 5.55 17.39
CA ILE A 233 -7.39 4.99 18.38
C ILE A 233 -6.15 4.41 17.69
N ILE A 234 -6.33 3.64 16.62
CA ILE A 234 -5.22 3.05 15.86
C ILE A 234 -4.31 4.15 15.33
N LEU A 235 -4.86 5.15 14.66
CA LEU A 235 -4.10 6.25 14.08
C LEU A 235 -3.38 7.11 15.13
N LYS A 236 -3.97 7.28 16.32
CA LYS A 236 -3.32 7.99 17.44
C LYS A 236 -2.19 7.17 18.07
N LYS A 237 -2.31 5.85 18.12
CA LYS A 237 -1.28 4.97 18.72
C LYS A 237 -0.14 4.64 17.75
N CYS A 238 -0.48 4.46 16.48
CA CYS A 238 0.48 4.15 15.40
C CYS A 238 0.70 5.39 14.54
N THR A 239 1.52 6.31 15.04
CA THR A 239 1.73 7.64 14.42
C THR A 239 2.45 7.60 13.08
N ASN A 240 3.12 6.49 12.76
CA ASN A 240 3.81 6.26 11.51
C ASN A 240 2.97 5.60 10.42
N ILE A 241 1.65 5.44 10.65
CA ILE A 241 0.72 5.09 9.57
C ILE A 241 0.52 6.33 8.70
N ASN A 242 0.97 6.28 7.45
CA ASN A 242 0.90 7.38 6.48
C ASN A 242 -0.41 7.41 5.69
N GLY A 243 -1.10 6.27 5.61
CA GLY A 243 -2.37 6.20 4.91
C GLY A 243 -3.21 4.99 5.27
N ILE A 244 -4.44 5.04 4.81
CA ILE A 244 -5.46 4.00 4.99
C ILE A 244 -5.99 3.60 3.62
N THR A 245 -6.01 2.31 3.35
CA THR A 245 -6.67 1.74 2.18
C THR A 245 -7.97 1.06 2.58
N LEU A 246 -9.03 1.33 1.85
CA LEU A 246 -10.37 0.83 2.16
C LEU A 246 -11.00 0.12 0.97
N ARG A 247 -11.57 -1.04 1.24
CA ARG A 247 -12.58 -1.65 0.40
C ARG A 247 -13.93 -1.03 0.75
N VAL A 248 -14.66 -0.53 -0.25
CA VAL A 248 -15.83 0.31 -0.01
C VAL A 248 -17.12 -0.22 -0.64
N HIS A 249 -17.10 -1.41 -1.19
CA HIS A 249 -18.27 -2.09 -1.74
C HIS A 249 -18.81 -3.15 -0.79
N VAL A 250 -19.95 -3.74 -1.14
CA VAL A 250 -20.70 -4.69 -0.30
C VAL A 250 -19.85 -5.80 0.33
N GLU A 251 -18.80 -6.26 -0.33
CA GLU A 251 -17.91 -7.29 0.23
C GLU A 251 -17.11 -6.83 1.46
N CYS A 252 -17.12 -5.53 1.80
CA CYS A 252 -16.56 -5.05 3.06
C CYS A 252 -17.57 -5.13 4.21
N GLY A 253 -18.77 -5.64 3.98
CA GLY A 253 -19.86 -5.72 4.94
C GLY A 253 -20.67 -4.42 5.11
N VAL A 254 -20.34 -3.36 4.37
CA VAL A 254 -21.11 -2.12 4.32
C VAL A 254 -21.87 -2.06 3.01
N GLN A 255 -23.16 -1.80 3.05
CA GLN A 255 -23.97 -1.71 1.85
C GLN A 255 -23.43 -0.67 0.89
N GLU A 256 -23.47 -0.96 -0.39
CA GLU A 256 -23.05 0.00 -1.41
C GLU A 256 -23.86 1.28 -1.28
N ARG A 257 -23.14 2.41 -1.30
CA ARG A 257 -23.71 3.75 -1.14
C ARG A 257 -24.28 4.07 0.25
N ASP A 258 -23.90 3.32 1.26
CA ASP A 258 -24.13 3.80 2.61
C ASP A 258 -23.21 4.99 2.92
N TYR A 259 -23.52 6.12 2.27
CA TYR A 259 -22.75 7.36 2.46
C TYR A 259 -22.82 7.88 3.88
N LYS A 260 -23.85 7.48 4.65
CA LYS A 260 -23.98 7.85 6.06
C LYS A 260 -22.89 7.16 6.88
N PHE A 261 -22.68 5.85 6.64
CA PHE A 261 -21.62 5.09 7.26
C PHE A 261 -20.26 5.74 6.94
N TRP A 262 -19.93 5.94 5.66
CA TRP A 262 -18.64 6.46 5.24
C TRP A 262 -18.39 7.89 5.70
N LYS A 263 -19.43 8.74 5.74
CA LYS A 263 -19.32 10.09 6.29
C LYS A 263 -18.89 10.08 7.75
N ILE A 264 -19.52 9.24 8.57
CA ILE A 264 -19.17 9.07 9.99
C ILE A 264 -17.77 8.49 10.12
N TYR A 265 -17.46 7.45 9.37
CA TYR A 265 -16.18 6.76 9.41
C TYR A 265 -15.01 7.68 9.08
N PHE A 266 -15.11 8.49 8.03
CA PHE A 266 -14.04 9.40 7.60
C PHE A 266 -13.77 10.54 8.60
N GLU A 267 -14.65 10.81 9.53
CA GLU A 267 -14.38 11.77 10.60
C GLU A 267 -13.18 11.37 11.47
N SER A 268 -12.87 10.07 11.57
CA SER A 268 -11.66 9.59 12.23
C SER A 268 -10.39 10.19 11.63
N ILE A 269 -10.34 10.27 10.31
CA ILE A 269 -9.19 10.83 9.56
C ILE A 269 -9.11 12.34 9.76
N LYS A 270 -10.26 13.03 9.69
CA LYS A 270 -10.34 14.48 9.89
C LYS A 270 -9.82 14.91 11.27
N LYS A 271 -10.01 14.07 12.29
CA LYS A 271 -9.56 14.35 13.66
C LYS A 271 -8.04 14.18 13.84
N ILE A 272 -7.36 13.52 12.90
CA ILE A 272 -5.91 13.31 12.97
C ILE A 272 -5.19 14.53 12.41
N LYS A 273 -4.38 15.18 13.24
CA LYS A 273 -3.66 16.41 12.88
C LYS A 273 -2.40 16.18 12.02
N ARG A 274 -2.40 15.15 11.19
CA ARG A 274 -1.32 14.87 10.23
C ARG A 274 -1.91 14.44 8.90
N LYS A 275 -1.13 14.54 7.84
CA LYS A 275 -1.54 14.09 6.52
C LYS A 275 -1.72 12.57 6.51
N ILE A 276 -2.88 12.12 6.07
CA ILE A 276 -3.22 10.72 5.88
C ILE A 276 -3.68 10.55 4.45
N ASN A 277 -3.02 9.69 3.69
CA ASN A 277 -3.50 9.25 2.39
C ASN A 277 -4.74 8.36 2.58
N LEU A 278 -5.81 8.66 1.88
CA LEU A 278 -7.01 7.83 1.85
C LEU A 278 -7.13 7.18 0.48
N ASP A 279 -6.80 5.90 0.43
CA ASP A 279 -6.86 5.09 -0.77
C ASP A 279 -8.15 4.27 -0.79
N LEU A 280 -8.94 4.44 -1.85
CA LEU A 280 -10.20 3.75 -2.04
C LEU A 280 -10.06 2.73 -3.15
N HIS A 281 -10.26 1.45 -2.82
CA HIS A 281 -10.30 0.39 -3.82
C HIS A 281 -11.43 0.65 -4.81
N ALA A 282 -11.11 0.58 -6.10
CA ALA A 282 -11.95 1.07 -7.18
C ALA A 282 -13.21 0.25 -7.50
N LYS A 283 -13.67 -0.64 -6.62
CA LYS A 283 -14.93 -1.39 -6.77
C LYS A 283 -16.02 -0.73 -5.92
N GLY A 284 -17.20 -0.49 -6.51
CA GLY A 284 -18.34 0.10 -5.81
C GLY A 284 -18.20 1.59 -5.44
N ILE A 285 -17.25 2.28 -6.03
CA ILE A 285 -16.96 3.70 -5.77
C ILE A 285 -17.73 4.62 -6.73
N ASP A 286 -18.10 5.80 -6.28
CA ASP A 286 -18.71 6.85 -7.08
C ASP A 286 -18.20 8.25 -6.69
N ASN A 287 -18.59 9.25 -7.49
CA ASN A 287 -18.19 10.63 -7.22
C ASN A 287 -18.62 11.15 -5.85
N LYS A 288 -19.75 10.68 -5.32
CA LYS A 288 -20.24 11.10 -4.01
C LYS A 288 -19.35 10.57 -2.89
N LEU A 289 -18.91 9.32 -2.99
CA LEU A 289 -17.98 8.73 -2.05
C LEU A 289 -16.60 9.39 -2.13
N ILE A 290 -16.10 9.64 -3.36
CA ILE A 290 -14.84 10.37 -3.56
C ILE A 290 -14.91 11.78 -2.94
N ASN A 291 -16.02 12.50 -3.14
CA ASN A 291 -16.21 13.82 -2.53
C ASN A 291 -16.26 13.76 -1.01
N LEU A 292 -16.85 12.71 -0.40
CA LEU A 292 -16.79 12.51 1.05
C LEU A 292 -15.35 12.32 1.53
N ALA A 293 -14.55 11.57 0.81
CA ALA A 293 -13.12 11.40 1.11
C ALA A 293 -12.35 12.73 0.98
N LEU A 294 -12.57 13.48 -0.09
CA LEU A 294 -11.94 14.79 -0.32
C LEU A 294 -12.32 15.86 0.72
N ASN A 295 -13.45 15.70 1.39
CA ASN A 295 -13.85 16.60 2.48
C ASN A 295 -13.04 16.40 3.78
N VAL A 296 -12.32 15.30 3.91
CA VAL A 296 -11.54 14.99 5.12
C VAL A 296 -10.02 15.01 4.88
N THR A 297 -9.58 14.79 3.66
CA THR A 297 -8.18 14.88 3.26
C THR A 297 -8.05 15.27 1.78
N SER A 298 -7.05 16.06 1.47
CA SER A 298 -6.70 16.36 0.06
C SER A 298 -5.88 15.25 -0.62
N ASP A 299 -5.45 14.24 0.14
CA ASP A 299 -4.62 13.13 -0.32
C ASP A 299 -5.49 11.88 -0.53
N VAL A 300 -6.28 11.90 -1.59
CA VAL A 300 -7.17 10.81 -1.95
C VAL A 300 -6.61 10.07 -3.15
N THR A 301 -6.53 8.75 -3.03
CA THR A 301 -6.14 7.84 -4.09
C THR A 301 -7.31 6.92 -4.43
N VAL A 302 -7.47 6.59 -5.69
CA VAL A 302 -8.35 5.53 -6.16
C VAL A 302 -7.48 4.44 -6.77
N SER A 303 -7.65 3.21 -6.29
CA SER A 303 -6.80 2.09 -6.71
C SER A 303 -7.58 1.02 -7.47
N PRO A 304 -7.55 1.07 -8.81
CA PRO A 304 -8.14 0.04 -9.66
C PRO A 304 -7.23 -1.19 -9.72
N LYS A 305 -7.85 -2.36 -9.86
CA LYS A 305 -7.17 -3.56 -10.28
C LYS A 305 -6.99 -3.50 -11.80
N TYR A 306 -5.77 -3.69 -12.25
CA TYR A 306 -5.48 -3.61 -13.67
C TYR A 306 -5.79 -4.91 -14.42
N THR A 307 -5.47 -6.06 -13.83
CA THR A 307 -5.81 -7.38 -14.35
C THR A 307 -7.01 -7.95 -13.63
N ALA A 308 -7.64 -8.94 -14.27
CA ALA A 308 -8.62 -9.78 -13.61
C ALA A 308 -8.02 -10.36 -12.32
N GLU A 309 -8.84 -10.49 -11.31
CA GLU A 309 -8.50 -11.25 -10.11
C GLU A 309 -8.06 -12.66 -10.52
N HIS A 310 -7.25 -13.31 -9.70
CA HIS A 310 -6.84 -14.69 -9.88
C HIS A 310 -5.86 -14.98 -11.01
N MET A 311 -4.87 -14.11 -11.22
CA MET A 311 -3.79 -14.31 -12.19
C MET A 311 -4.25 -14.47 -13.63
N GLY A 312 -5.41 -13.93 -13.92
CA GLY A 312 -5.87 -13.90 -15.30
C GLY A 312 -4.86 -13.17 -16.16
N LEU A 313 -4.56 -13.70 -17.31
CA LEU A 313 -4.10 -12.92 -18.43
C LEU A 313 -4.90 -11.62 -18.48
N PRO A 314 -4.34 -10.51 -18.98
CA PRO A 314 -5.13 -9.32 -19.25
C PRO A 314 -6.39 -9.80 -19.95
N TYR A 315 -7.52 -9.54 -19.33
CA TYR A 315 -8.79 -10.09 -19.74
C TYR A 315 -9.04 -9.94 -21.22
N HIS A 316 -9.72 -10.88 -21.79
CA HIS A 316 -10.05 -10.85 -23.21
C HIS A 316 -10.92 -9.62 -23.48
N GLN A 317 -10.34 -8.62 -24.13
CA GLN A 317 -10.93 -7.31 -24.32
C GLN A 317 -12.32 -7.33 -24.97
N THR A 318 -12.63 -8.36 -25.77
CA THR A 318 -13.92 -8.46 -26.46
C THR A 318 -15.09 -8.80 -25.56
N SER A 319 -14.89 -9.61 -24.51
CA SER A 319 -15.99 -9.95 -23.59
C SER A 319 -16.18 -8.93 -22.48
N ILE A 320 -15.10 -8.42 -21.92
CA ILE A 320 -15.17 -7.49 -20.81
C ILE A 320 -15.41 -6.06 -21.30
N ARG A 321 -14.87 -5.71 -22.46
CA ARG A 321 -15.10 -4.41 -23.06
C ARG A 321 -16.58 -4.07 -23.28
N LYS A 322 -17.41 -5.07 -23.61
CA LYS A 322 -18.86 -4.89 -23.69
C LYS A 322 -19.51 -4.54 -22.36
N GLN A 323 -18.98 -5.07 -21.25
CA GLN A 323 -19.46 -4.80 -19.90
C GLN A 323 -18.90 -3.49 -19.35
N GLU A 324 -17.73 -3.07 -19.82
CA GLU A 324 -17.00 -1.91 -19.30
C GLU A 324 -17.21 -0.64 -20.11
N MET A 325 -17.62 -0.73 -21.35
CA MET A 325 -17.97 0.44 -22.14
C MET A 325 -19.26 1.07 -21.62
N PRO A 326 -19.31 2.38 -21.46
CA PRO A 326 -20.53 3.04 -21.07
C PRO A 326 -21.62 2.74 -22.09
N PRO A 327 -22.84 2.42 -21.66
CA PRO A 327 -23.94 2.21 -22.57
C PRO A 327 -24.26 3.49 -23.35
N LYS A 328 -24.74 3.32 -24.58
CA LYS A 328 -25.12 4.46 -25.45
C LYS A 328 -26.19 5.37 -24.82
N LYS A 329 -26.99 4.84 -23.89
CA LYS A 329 -27.91 5.63 -23.05
C LYS A 329 -27.56 5.42 -21.58
N GLN A 330 -27.29 6.49 -20.88
CA GLN A 330 -27.07 6.46 -19.43
C GLN A 330 -28.42 6.27 -18.75
N VAL A 331 -28.70 5.05 -18.32
CA VAL A 331 -30.00 4.70 -17.71
C VAL A 331 -30.00 4.94 -16.20
N ASP A 332 -28.86 4.86 -15.54
CA ASP A 332 -28.76 5.06 -14.11
C ASP A 332 -27.31 5.38 -13.69
N ASN A 333 -27.16 6.37 -12.80
CA ASN A 333 -25.86 6.71 -12.18
C ASN A 333 -25.47 5.74 -11.05
N LYS A 334 -26.15 4.62 -10.95
CA LYS A 334 -26.09 3.78 -9.76
C LYS A 334 -24.77 3.03 -9.57
N TRP A 335 -24.15 2.57 -10.63
CA TRP A 335 -23.02 1.66 -10.59
C TRP A 335 -21.88 2.15 -11.46
N ILE A 336 -20.94 2.82 -10.88
CA ILE A 336 -19.82 3.39 -11.62
C ILE A 336 -18.75 2.34 -11.93
N PHE A 337 -18.64 1.28 -11.12
CA PHE A 337 -17.58 0.28 -11.30
C PHE A 337 -18.04 -1.14 -11.60
N SER A 338 -19.26 -1.53 -11.33
CA SER A 338 -19.70 -2.92 -11.43
C SER A 338 -20.61 -3.24 -12.60
N GLU A 339 -21.16 -2.27 -13.24
CA GLU A 339 -22.09 -2.46 -14.36
C GLU A 339 -21.85 -1.48 -15.49
N GLY A 340 -21.95 -1.89 -16.72
CA GLY A 340 -21.61 -1.24 -17.99
C GLY A 340 -21.77 0.29 -18.22
N LYS A 341 -21.93 1.09 -17.18
CA LYS A 341 -22.10 2.55 -17.24
C LYS A 341 -20.99 3.30 -16.53
N ARG A 342 -19.77 3.02 -16.87
CA ARG A 342 -18.67 3.30 -15.99
C ARG A 342 -17.91 4.50 -16.41
N LYS A 343 -17.96 5.50 -15.55
CA LYS A 343 -16.98 6.57 -15.54
C LYS A 343 -15.63 6.05 -15.03
N PHE A 344 -15.67 5.11 -14.08
CA PHE A 344 -14.49 4.50 -13.48
C PHE A 344 -14.51 3.00 -13.74
N LEU A 345 -13.43 2.45 -14.17
CA LEU A 345 -13.32 1.04 -14.53
C LEU A 345 -12.50 0.29 -13.48
N ARG A 346 -13.03 -0.87 -13.07
CA ARG A 346 -12.36 -1.74 -12.10
C ARG A 346 -11.05 -2.29 -12.65
N TYR A 347 -11.02 -2.62 -13.92
CA TYR A 347 -9.93 -3.32 -14.59
C TYR A 347 -9.39 -2.62 -15.83
N SER A 348 -9.65 -1.36 -16.03
CA SER A 348 -9.25 -0.71 -17.26
C SER A 348 -8.90 0.76 -17.05
N TYR A 349 -8.58 1.43 -18.13
CA TYR A 349 -8.14 2.82 -18.08
C TYR A 349 -9.28 3.82 -17.95
N GLY A 350 -10.44 3.53 -18.45
CA GLY A 350 -11.62 4.39 -18.40
C GLY A 350 -11.32 5.88 -18.19
N ASP A 351 -12.01 6.46 -17.26
CA ASP A 351 -11.80 7.86 -16.84
C ASP A 351 -10.43 8.10 -16.15
N LEU A 352 -9.68 7.03 -15.88
CA LEU A 352 -8.37 7.08 -15.27
C LEU A 352 -7.33 7.77 -16.15
N LEU A 353 -7.59 7.90 -17.43
CA LEU A 353 -6.78 8.69 -18.37
C LEU A 353 -7.01 10.20 -18.25
N SER A 354 -8.08 10.63 -17.57
CA SER A 354 -8.36 12.04 -17.40
C SER A 354 -7.29 12.75 -16.55
N ASN A 355 -6.83 13.90 -17.04
CA ASN A 355 -5.84 14.71 -16.32
C ASN A 355 -6.46 15.68 -15.31
N ASN A 356 -7.79 15.85 -15.30
CA ASN A 356 -8.51 16.80 -14.44
C ASN A 356 -9.10 16.15 -13.18
N ARG A 357 -8.46 15.14 -12.65
CA ARG A 357 -8.91 14.44 -11.44
C ARG A 357 -8.54 15.21 -10.18
N LYS A 358 -9.44 15.20 -9.20
CA LYS A 358 -9.20 15.71 -7.84
C LYS A 358 -8.57 14.66 -6.91
N TYR A 359 -8.26 13.47 -7.43
CA TYR A 359 -7.68 12.33 -6.73
C TYR A 359 -6.58 11.72 -7.58
N ASP A 360 -5.66 11.06 -6.95
CA ASP A 360 -4.61 10.30 -7.61
C ASP A 360 -5.05 8.87 -7.93
N ILE A 361 -4.26 8.15 -8.73
CA ILE A 361 -4.46 6.75 -9.07
C ILE A 361 -3.24 5.95 -8.70
N LEU A 362 -3.49 4.76 -8.13
CA LEU A 362 -2.49 3.75 -7.88
C LEU A 362 -2.99 2.43 -8.44
N PHE A 363 -2.29 1.87 -9.43
CA PHE A 363 -2.67 0.56 -9.97
C PHE A 363 -2.33 -0.56 -8.99
N ARG A 364 -3.26 -1.51 -8.82
CA ARG A 364 -3.04 -2.73 -8.07
C ARG A 364 -2.86 -3.90 -9.00
N ILE A 365 -1.74 -4.56 -8.88
CA ILE A 365 -1.49 -5.85 -9.50
C ILE A 365 -1.88 -6.91 -8.47
N TRP A 366 -2.92 -7.64 -8.78
CA TRP A 366 -3.44 -8.70 -7.93
C TRP A 366 -3.10 -10.05 -8.55
N PRO A 367 -2.07 -10.76 -8.06
CA PRO A 367 -1.62 -12.01 -8.67
C PRO A 367 -2.56 -13.17 -8.41
N GLY A 368 -3.58 -12.99 -7.62
CA GLY A 368 -4.60 -13.96 -7.25
C GLY A 368 -4.93 -13.91 -5.77
N THR A 369 -6.02 -14.55 -5.42
CA THR A 369 -6.49 -14.63 -4.03
C THR A 369 -6.12 -15.94 -3.37
N GLN A 370 -5.50 -16.86 -4.11
CA GLN A 370 -5.13 -18.19 -3.63
C GLN A 370 -3.67 -18.21 -3.22
N ARG A 371 -3.40 -18.60 -2.01
CA ARG A 371 -2.03 -18.73 -1.45
C ARG A 371 -1.18 -19.82 -2.11
N ILE A 372 -1.82 -20.73 -2.85
CA ILE A 372 -1.20 -21.93 -3.42
C ILE A 372 -0.31 -21.60 -4.63
N LEU A 373 -0.59 -20.50 -5.31
CA LEU A 373 0.15 -20.10 -6.50
C LEU A 373 0.86 -18.78 -6.24
N ILE A 374 2.13 -18.86 -5.89
CA ILE A 374 3.06 -17.72 -5.94
C ILE A 374 3.53 -17.63 -7.38
N TRP A 375 2.89 -16.78 -8.16
CA TRP A 375 3.30 -16.51 -9.51
C TRP A 375 3.43 -15.00 -9.72
N GLY A 376 4.53 -14.59 -10.26
CA GLY A 376 4.77 -13.22 -10.61
C GLY A 376 5.62 -13.15 -11.87
N ASP A 377 5.09 -12.50 -12.89
CA ASP A 377 5.85 -12.16 -14.07
C ASP A 377 6.47 -10.77 -13.90
N SER A 378 7.80 -10.73 -13.83
CA SER A 378 8.54 -9.49 -13.68
C SER A 378 8.35 -8.53 -14.86
N ASP A 379 8.16 -9.07 -16.06
CA ASP A 379 7.89 -8.26 -17.25
C ASP A 379 6.50 -7.67 -17.23
N LEU A 380 5.53 -8.40 -16.70
CA LEU A 380 4.19 -7.87 -16.43
C LEU A 380 4.27 -6.70 -15.44
N ALA A 381 4.94 -6.89 -14.31
CA ALA A 381 5.11 -5.85 -13.31
C ALA A 381 5.84 -4.60 -13.87
N ARG A 382 6.87 -4.81 -14.70
CA ARG A 382 7.57 -3.75 -15.41
C ARG A 382 6.64 -3.00 -16.39
N GLY A 383 5.82 -3.73 -17.13
CA GLY A 383 4.83 -3.17 -18.04
C GLY A 383 3.84 -2.26 -17.31
N TYR A 384 3.38 -2.63 -16.13
CA TYR A 384 2.50 -1.80 -15.31
C TYR A 384 3.17 -0.53 -14.80
N GLY A 385 4.46 -0.59 -14.46
CA GLY A 385 5.22 0.59 -14.13
C GLY A 385 5.24 1.60 -15.30
N GLN A 386 5.33 1.13 -16.54
CA GLN A 386 5.24 1.96 -17.74
C GLN A 386 3.83 2.52 -17.92
N HIS A 387 2.80 1.72 -17.74
CA HIS A 387 1.41 2.17 -17.81
C HIS A 387 1.07 3.23 -16.78
N SER A 388 1.60 3.13 -15.57
CA SER A 388 1.38 4.14 -14.54
C SER A 388 1.87 5.52 -15.00
N THR A 389 2.98 5.57 -15.72
CA THR A 389 3.50 6.81 -16.32
C THR A 389 2.58 7.32 -17.42
N PHE A 390 2.11 6.44 -18.29
CA PHE A 390 1.21 6.79 -19.37
C PHE A 390 -0.15 7.32 -18.90
N CYS A 391 -0.70 6.72 -17.84
CA CYS A 391 -1.99 7.12 -17.26
C CYS A 391 -1.88 8.26 -16.24
N ASN A 392 -0.71 8.87 -16.08
CA ASN A 392 -0.44 9.85 -15.02
C ASN A 392 -0.88 9.35 -13.63
N ALA A 393 -0.56 8.09 -13.34
CA ALA A 393 -0.80 7.47 -12.05
C ALA A 393 0.42 7.61 -11.13
N LEU A 394 0.21 7.46 -9.83
CA LEU A 394 1.30 7.49 -8.84
C LEU A 394 2.29 6.34 -9.02
N GLY A 395 1.80 5.17 -9.41
CA GLY A 395 2.61 3.97 -9.55
C GLY A 395 1.80 2.69 -9.43
N VAL A 396 2.43 1.69 -8.84
CA VAL A 396 1.90 0.33 -8.76
C VAL A 396 2.05 -0.21 -7.33
N GLU A 397 1.05 -0.96 -6.89
CA GLU A 397 1.11 -1.80 -5.71
C GLU A 397 0.95 -3.27 -6.11
N LEU A 398 1.88 -4.11 -5.67
CA LEU A 398 1.80 -5.57 -5.76
C LEU A 398 1.01 -6.08 -4.55
N CYS A 399 -0.05 -6.86 -4.79
CA CYS A 399 -0.91 -7.39 -3.73
C CYS A 399 -0.76 -8.90 -3.59
#